data_30c42ee1c92e680c871d8f95aab4fdf7
#
_entry.id   30c42ee1c92e680c871d8f95aab4fdf7
#
_cell.length_a   1.000
_cell.length_b   1.000
_cell.length_c   1.000
_cell.angle_alpha   90.00
_cell.angle_beta   90.00
_cell.angle_gamma   90.00
#
_symmetry.space_group_name_H-M   'P 1'
#
loop_
_entity.id
_entity.type
_entity.pdbx_description
1 polymer ?
#
loop_
_entity_poly.entity_id
_entity_poly.type
_entity_poly.pdbx_seq_one_letter_code
_entity_poly.pdbx_strand_id
1 'polypeptide(L)'
;MDILKEICDRRRKQIEQLGFSFGHKVPEKRNRPVVPFLPEPGTILEIKRASPSKGLIAPELDAAKTAKTYAKAGTSAISCLTEENYFHGNLQDLQKACKAAGRKVSVLRKDFLLECEEIDIAYRCGADAVLLIARILDLQKLLSMADRAFSLGISVLLEIREDSDIEKAFHVLSLAHKMNADSQIVLGINSRDLKTFTIDLLIPLKLKELIRKIYSEKSENLPFPRIISESGVTTPEAAAFVGNIGFHAVLIGEAAARDSKQAKLLVKSFTKNAGKTDRLEYEYSFWKKVSFLLEQKNENKPLVKICGLKEKEDALKAALLGADILGFIFAEKSPRTNSSADGQKLAEIRQELAEYAQSGKINRVPLMAGVIVEPESEAGNAAYKLCCQGILDGIQFHGCAEKADISMGYPAVPLAEEEDVLQLKQILARGFPRVIIDAKNINKENAEGDERYGGTGKTVPEHLVEEAAKLSPLWLSGGVTPENAALLVKKFNPELIDVCSGLESEPGKKDHAKLEALFQSILE
;
A
#
# COMPACT_ATOMS: atom_id res chain seq x y z
N MET A 1 -21.71 9.75 -1.95
CA MET A 1 -21.53 11.21 -1.69
C MET A 1 -20.04 11.46 -1.66
N ASP A 2 -19.53 12.45 -2.39
CA ASP A 2 -18.09 12.74 -2.39
C ASP A 2 -17.73 13.58 -1.16
N ILE A 3 -17.17 12.94 -0.14
CA ILE A 3 -16.84 13.58 1.13
C ILE A 3 -15.83 14.72 0.98
N LEU A 4 -14.91 14.63 0.00
CA LEU A 4 -13.96 15.72 -0.28
C LEU A 4 -14.67 16.97 -0.73
N LYS A 5 -15.63 16.82 -1.65
CA LYS A 5 -16.45 17.94 -2.13
C LYS A 5 -17.23 18.55 -0.98
N GLU A 6 -17.84 17.72 -0.13
CA GLU A 6 -18.60 18.19 1.03
C GLU A 6 -17.71 18.98 2.00
N ILE A 7 -16.51 18.46 2.32
CA ILE A 7 -15.54 19.15 3.19
C ILE A 7 -15.13 20.51 2.57
N CYS A 8 -14.80 20.54 1.28
CA CYS A 8 -14.41 21.77 0.60
C CYS A 8 -15.54 22.81 0.57
N ASP A 9 -16.79 22.39 0.30
CA ASP A 9 -17.95 23.30 0.28
C ASP A 9 -18.25 23.85 1.67
N ARG A 10 -18.11 23.03 2.71
CA ARG A 10 -18.24 23.45 4.10
C ARG A 10 -17.12 24.42 4.49
N ARG A 11 -15.88 24.16 4.07
CA ARG A 11 -14.74 25.06 4.30
C ARG A 11 -14.95 26.43 3.68
N ARG A 12 -15.45 26.52 2.44
CA ARG A 12 -15.76 27.82 1.79
C ARG A 12 -16.78 28.61 2.62
N LYS A 13 -17.86 27.94 3.07
CA LYS A 13 -18.87 28.59 3.93
C LYS A 13 -18.30 29.07 5.26
N GLN A 14 -17.41 28.28 5.89
CA GLN A 14 -16.73 28.70 7.13
C GLN A 14 -15.85 29.94 6.91
N ILE A 15 -15.09 29.98 5.80
CA ILE A 15 -14.28 31.15 5.44
C ILE A 15 -15.16 32.39 5.24
N GLU A 16 -16.27 32.27 4.52
CA GLU A 16 -17.22 33.37 4.30
C GLU A 16 -17.83 33.89 5.60
N GLN A 17 -18.16 33.01 6.54
CA GLN A 17 -18.84 33.34 7.79
C GLN A 17 -17.90 33.82 8.90
N LEU A 18 -16.73 33.21 9.03
CA LEU A 18 -15.83 33.36 10.20
C LEU A 18 -14.45 33.91 9.82
N GLY A 19 -14.18 34.10 8.53
CA GLY A 19 -12.86 34.44 8.01
C GLY A 19 -11.87 33.30 8.14
N PHE A 20 -10.63 33.51 7.71
CA PHE A 20 -9.58 32.48 7.63
C PHE A 20 -9.07 31.96 8.97
N SER A 21 -9.40 32.62 10.06
CA SER A 21 -9.05 32.18 11.44
C SER A 21 -10.15 31.31 12.07
N PHE A 22 -11.29 31.16 11.43
CA PHE A 22 -12.47 30.41 11.94
C PHE A 22 -12.89 30.86 13.35
N GLY A 23 -12.75 32.18 13.66
CA GLY A 23 -13.05 32.74 14.95
C GLY A 23 -11.97 32.48 16.03
N HIS A 24 -10.89 31.78 15.72
CA HIS A 24 -9.80 31.57 16.66
C HIS A 24 -8.85 32.74 16.74
N LYS A 25 -8.27 32.95 17.93
CA LYS A 25 -7.22 33.93 18.11
C LYS A 25 -5.91 33.44 17.46
N VAL A 26 -5.43 34.15 16.46
CA VAL A 26 -4.18 33.89 15.75
C VAL A 26 -3.20 35.02 16.04
N PRO A 27 -1.90 34.72 16.33
CA PRO A 27 -0.89 35.76 16.53
C PRO A 27 -0.72 36.66 15.31
N GLU A 28 -0.40 37.93 15.51
CA GLU A 28 -0.13 38.86 14.39
C GLU A 28 1.16 38.47 13.64
N LYS A 29 2.15 37.97 14.37
CA LYS A 29 3.45 37.55 13.83
C LYS A 29 3.82 36.17 14.33
N ARG A 30 4.59 35.44 13.52
CA ARG A 30 5.20 34.17 13.92
C ARG A 30 6.19 34.40 15.06
N ASN A 31 6.14 33.57 16.10
CA ASN A 31 6.92 33.71 17.32
C ASN A 31 7.96 32.59 17.54
N ARG A 32 8.21 31.76 16.54
CA ARG A 32 9.22 30.70 16.54
C ARG A 32 9.96 30.63 15.19
N PRO A 33 11.23 30.20 15.14
CA PRO A 33 11.90 29.96 13.88
C PRO A 33 11.21 28.84 13.10
N VAL A 34 11.36 28.84 11.77
CA VAL A 34 10.94 27.71 10.94
C VAL A 34 11.91 26.55 11.18
N VAL A 35 11.35 25.35 11.38
CA VAL A 35 12.10 24.10 11.52
C VAL A 35 12.02 23.35 10.19
N PRO A 36 13.13 22.93 9.58
CA PRO A 36 13.13 22.18 8.33
C PRO A 36 12.22 20.95 8.41
N PHE A 37 11.37 20.78 7.39
CA PHE A 37 10.42 19.67 7.35
C PHE A 37 11.05 18.45 6.68
N LEU A 38 11.23 17.37 7.45
CA LEU A 38 11.79 16.09 7.00
C LEU A 38 13.12 16.22 6.22
N PRO A 39 14.15 16.87 6.77
CA PRO A 39 15.45 16.93 6.09
C PRO A 39 16.10 15.56 5.94
N GLU A 40 15.83 14.64 6.88
CA GLU A 40 16.29 13.26 6.90
C GLU A 40 15.10 12.27 6.87
N PRO A 41 15.31 11.02 6.45
CA PRO A 41 14.27 9.99 6.50
C PRO A 41 13.71 9.81 7.92
N GLY A 42 12.37 9.72 8.02
CA GLY A 42 11.76 9.59 9.34
C GLY A 42 10.25 9.41 9.34
N THR A 43 9.63 9.70 10.46
CA THR A 43 8.18 9.54 10.65
C THR A 43 7.50 10.87 10.91
N ILE A 44 6.23 10.94 10.51
CA ILE A 44 5.30 12.01 10.88
C ILE A 44 4.21 11.38 11.75
N LEU A 45 4.13 11.74 13.02
CA LEU A 45 3.05 11.28 13.89
C LEU A 45 1.94 12.31 13.95
N GLU A 46 0.68 11.85 13.79
CA GLU A 46 -0.46 12.73 13.60
C GLU A 46 -1.28 12.90 14.88
N ILE A 47 -1.52 14.14 15.28
CA ILE A 47 -2.46 14.55 16.33
C ILE A 47 -3.86 14.56 15.73
N LYS A 48 -4.70 13.57 16.14
CA LYS A 48 -6.01 13.29 15.52
C LYS A 48 -7.01 12.76 16.53
N ARG A 49 -8.16 13.43 16.65
CA ARG A 49 -9.24 13.00 17.57
C ARG A 49 -10.31 12.16 16.89
N ALA A 50 -10.56 12.41 15.61
CA ALA A 50 -11.61 11.72 14.86
C ALA A 50 -11.23 11.57 13.38
N SER A 51 -12.00 10.79 12.64
CA SER A 51 -11.96 10.73 11.17
C SER A 51 -13.30 10.33 10.60
N PRO A 52 -13.62 10.70 9.34
CA PRO A 52 -14.88 10.30 8.70
C PRO A 52 -15.10 8.78 8.68
N SER A 53 -14.03 7.98 8.52
CA SER A 53 -14.11 6.52 8.39
C SER A 53 -14.19 5.76 9.71
N LYS A 54 -13.74 6.35 10.84
CA LYS A 54 -13.64 5.66 12.15
C LYS A 54 -14.41 6.38 13.27
N GLY A 55 -15.00 7.54 12.99
CA GLY A 55 -15.59 8.37 14.04
C GLY A 55 -14.55 8.84 15.05
N LEU A 56 -14.88 8.82 16.34
CA LEU A 56 -13.99 9.22 17.42
C LEU A 56 -12.88 8.19 17.64
N ILE A 57 -11.63 8.66 17.67
CA ILE A 57 -10.40 7.84 17.86
C ILE A 57 -9.80 8.10 19.23
N ALA A 58 -9.57 9.37 19.57
CA ALA A 58 -8.97 9.83 20.82
C ALA A 58 -9.57 11.19 21.23
N PRO A 59 -10.86 11.23 21.65
CA PRO A 59 -11.58 12.50 21.90
C PRO A 59 -10.91 13.37 22.96
N GLU A 60 -10.33 12.78 24.00
CA GLU A 60 -9.68 13.46 25.13
C GLU A 60 -8.22 13.87 24.84
N LEU A 61 -7.78 13.76 23.58
CA LEU A 61 -6.39 14.05 23.22
C LEU A 61 -6.05 15.52 23.45
N ASP A 62 -5.02 15.79 24.28
CA ASP A 62 -4.41 17.11 24.45
C ASP A 62 -3.25 17.29 23.46
N ALA A 63 -3.35 18.28 22.58
CA ALA A 63 -2.39 18.50 21.50
C ALA A 63 -0.97 18.80 22.02
N ALA A 64 -0.82 19.56 23.13
CA ALA A 64 0.48 19.89 23.70
C ALA A 64 1.16 18.66 24.34
N LYS A 65 0.40 17.87 25.10
CA LYS A 65 0.89 16.64 25.74
C LYS A 65 1.28 15.61 24.68
N THR A 66 0.44 15.43 23.66
CA THR A 66 0.69 14.50 22.56
C THR A 66 1.91 14.89 21.75
N ALA A 67 2.06 16.19 21.40
CA ALA A 67 3.24 16.68 20.71
C ALA A 67 4.54 16.41 21.48
N LYS A 68 4.54 16.62 22.80
CA LYS A 68 5.70 16.27 23.67
C LYS A 68 5.99 14.76 23.65
N THR A 69 4.96 13.94 23.69
CA THR A 69 5.09 12.48 23.65
C THR A 69 5.68 12.00 22.33
N TYR A 70 5.20 12.54 21.21
CA TYR A 70 5.70 12.22 19.87
C TYR A 70 7.14 12.67 19.67
N ALA A 71 7.50 13.88 20.14
CA ALA A 71 8.88 14.34 20.13
C ALA A 71 9.80 13.42 20.94
N LYS A 72 9.35 12.94 22.11
CA LYS A 72 10.11 11.96 22.92
C LYS A 72 10.19 10.57 22.27
N ALA A 73 9.22 10.20 21.45
CA ALA A 73 9.27 8.95 20.68
C ALA A 73 10.28 9.00 19.53
N GLY A 74 10.81 10.18 19.19
CA GLY A 74 11.81 10.37 18.14
C GLY A 74 11.24 10.62 16.75
N THR A 75 9.99 11.09 16.65
CA THR A 75 9.41 11.48 15.36
C THR A 75 10.15 12.64 14.73
N SER A 76 10.27 12.66 13.40
CA SER A 76 10.93 13.75 12.66
C SER A 76 10.01 14.95 12.47
N ALA A 77 8.68 14.71 12.37
CA ALA A 77 7.69 15.75 12.27
C ALA A 77 6.39 15.36 13.00
N ILE A 78 5.57 16.35 13.31
CA ILE A 78 4.23 16.17 13.87
C ILE A 78 3.22 16.74 12.89
N SER A 79 2.22 15.95 12.50
CA SER A 79 1.04 16.40 11.78
C SER A 79 -0.02 16.83 12.79
N CYS A 80 -0.58 18.02 12.63
CA CYS A 80 -1.67 18.50 13.47
C CYS A 80 -2.90 18.79 12.61
N LEU A 81 -3.95 17.98 12.78
CA LEU A 81 -5.23 18.22 12.12
C LEU A 81 -5.88 19.49 12.69
N THR A 82 -6.36 20.37 11.78
CA THR A 82 -7.05 21.62 12.15
C THR A 82 -8.45 21.71 11.55
N GLU A 83 -8.93 20.67 10.88
CA GLU A 83 -10.30 20.56 10.40
C GLU A 83 -11.25 20.24 11.59
N GLU A 84 -12.30 21.05 11.78
CA GLU A 84 -13.12 21.04 13.00
C GLU A 84 -14.27 20.05 12.96
N ASN A 85 -14.89 19.86 11.79
CA ASN A 85 -16.17 19.17 11.69
C ASN A 85 -16.04 17.64 11.66
N TYR A 86 -15.03 17.13 10.98
CA TYR A 86 -14.83 15.69 10.77
C TYR A 86 -13.65 15.12 11.57
N PHE A 87 -12.64 15.94 11.82
CA PHE A 87 -11.42 15.50 12.51
C PHE A 87 -11.29 16.06 13.93
N HIS A 88 -12.17 16.99 14.32
CA HIS A 88 -12.23 17.62 15.65
C HIS A 88 -10.91 18.28 16.06
N GLY A 89 -10.17 18.84 15.08
CA GLY A 89 -8.98 19.64 15.28
C GLY A 89 -9.32 21.13 15.25
N ASN A 90 -8.37 22.01 15.52
CA ASN A 90 -8.51 23.45 15.38
C ASN A 90 -7.16 24.18 15.37
N LEU A 91 -7.15 25.49 15.06
CA LEU A 91 -5.95 26.32 15.04
C LEU A 91 -5.28 26.50 16.41
N GLN A 92 -6.01 26.37 17.52
CA GLN A 92 -5.44 26.43 18.86
C GLN A 92 -4.62 25.17 19.15
N ASP A 93 -5.06 24.00 18.68
CA ASP A 93 -4.28 22.76 18.77
C ASP A 93 -2.97 22.85 17.99
N LEU A 94 -2.99 23.44 16.79
CA LEU A 94 -1.79 23.72 16.02
C LEU A 94 -0.80 24.60 16.82
N GLN A 95 -1.26 25.71 17.40
CA GLN A 95 -0.43 26.61 18.20
C GLN A 95 0.16 25.88 19.42
N LYS A 96 -0.65 25.09 20.14
CA LYS A 96 -0.22 24.28 21.28
C LYS A 96 0.82 23.22 20.86
N ALA A 97 0.60 22.54 19.74
CA ALA A 97 1.54 21.55 19.20
C ALA A 97 2.86 22.20 18.79
N CYS A 98 2.84 23.33 18.08
CA CYS A 98 4.03 24.09 17.69
C CYS A 98 4.86 24.54 18.90
N LYS A 99 4.20 25.06 19.93
CA LYS A 99 4.87 25.45 21.18
C LYS A 99 5.50 24.26 21.88
N ALA A 100 4.80 23.12 21.92
CA ALA A 100 5.24 21.91 22.61
C ALA A 100 6.35 21.15 21.87
N ALA A 101 6.35 21.16 20.52
CA ALA A 101 7.39 20.56 19.68
C ALA A 101 8.75 21.30 19.78
N GLY A 102 8.73 22.57 20.19
CA GLY A 102 9.94 23.37 20.38
C GLY A 102 10.64 23.68 19.04
N ARG A 103 11.99 23.58 19.03
CA ARG A 103 12.83 23.92 17.86
C ARG A 103 13.43 22.70 17.15
N LYS A 104 13.10 21.49 17.59
CA LYS A 104 13.72 20.26 17.08
C LYS A 104 12.82 19.44 16.18
N VAL A 105 11.50 19.56 16.34
CA VAL A 105 10.50 18.78 15.58
C VAL A 105 9.64 19.75 14.81
N SER A 106 9.55 19.55 13.49
CA SER A 106 8.71 20.36 12.62
C SER A 106 7.23 20.01 12.79
N VAL A 107 6.35 20.99 12.54
CA VAL A 107 4.89 20.80 12.67
C VAL A 107 4.21 21.14 11.36
N LEU A 108 3.45 20.17 10.84
CA LEU A 108 2.61 20.28 9.66
C LEU A 108 1.20 20.69 10.06
N ARG A 109 0.63 21.75 9.46
CA ARG A 109 -0.81 21.97 9.46
C ARG A 109 -1.46 21.02 8.45
N LYS A 110 -2.20 20.05 8.94
CA LYS A 110 -2.95 19.10 8.11
C LYS A 110 -4.42 19.53 8.04
N ASP A 111 -4.85 20.01 6.88
CA ASP A 111 -6.18 20.58 6.68
C ASP A 111 -6.51 20.64 5.17
N PHE A 112 -7.75 20.92 4.81
CA PHE A 112 -8.20 21.11 3.43
C PHE A 112 -8.10 22.60 3.08
N LEU A 113 -6.88 23.06 2.78
CA LEU A 113 -6.58 24.45 2.49
C LEU A 113 -7.01 24.79 1.06
N LEU A 114 -7.72 25.92 0.89
CA LEU A 114 -8.28 26.36 -0.39
C LEU A 114 -7.81 27.74 -0.82
N GLU A 115 -7.25 28.56 0.11
CA GLU A 115 -6.88 29.94 -0.13
C GLU A 115 -5.49 30.28 0.41
N CYS A 116 -4.80 31.24 -0.23
CA CYS A 116 -3.45 31.67 0.14
C CYS A 116 -3.38 32.23 1.58
N GLU A 117 -4.41 32.91 2.03
CA GLU A 117 -4.52 33.49 3.36
C GLU A 117 -4.47 32.42 4.46
N GLU A 118 -4.92 31.19 4.17
CA GLU A 118 -4.80 30.08 5.11
C GLU A 118 -3.34 29.65 5.32
N ILE A 119 -2.46 29.88 4.32
CA ILE A 119 -1.01 29.69 4.45
C ILE A 119 -0.42 30.72 5.44
N ASP A 120 -0.85 31.99 5.34
CA ASP A 120 -0.43 33.02 6.27
C ASP A 120 -0.87 32.74 7.71
N ILE A 121 -2.09 32.23 7.88
CA ILE A 121 -2.61 31.78 9.18
C ILE A 121 -1.76 30.64 9.73
N ALA A 122 -1.46 29.62 8.90
CA ALA A 122 -0.60 28.49 9.31
C ALA A 122 0.79 28.98 9.78
N TYR A 123 1.41 29.85 8.99
CA TYR A 123 2.72 30.45 9.32
C TYR A 123 2.70 31.20 10.65
N ARG A 124 1.70 32.07 10.86
CA ARG A 124 1.54 32.84 12.09
C ARG A 124 1.25 31.95 13.31
N CYS A 125 0.48 30.85 13.14
CA CYS A 125 0.25 29.85 14.18
C CYS A 125 1.52 29.04 14.53
N GLY A 126 2.59 29.15 13.74
CA GLY A 126 3.86 28.50 13.97
C GLY A 126 4.08 27.20 13.19
N ALA A 127 3.23 26.86 12.22
CA ALA A 127 3.44 25.69 11.37
C ALA A 127 4.74 25.81 10.54
N ASP A 128 5.45 24.72 10.37
CA ASP A 128 6.67 24.62 9.58
C ASP A 128 6.41 24.06 8.19
N ALA A 129 5.25 23.44 8.01
CA ALA A 129 4.76 22.93 6.75
C ALA A 129 3.22 23.02 6.67
N VAL A 130 2.70 23.02 5.45
CA VAL A 130 1.28 22.97 5.15
C VAL A 130 0.99 21.83 4.19
N LEU A 131 -0.22 21.25 4.30
CA LEU A 131 -0.73 20.28 3.33
C LEU A 131 -1.39 21.02 2.17
N LEU A 132 -1.02 20.69 0.95
CA LEU A 132 -1.76 21.02 -0.27
C LEU A 132 -2.20 19.71 -0.94
N ILE A 133 -3.46 19.61 -1.32
CA ILE A 133 -4.04 18.40 -1.93
C ILE A 133 -4.25 18.67 -3.42
N ALA A 134 -3.50 18.01 -4.29
CA ALA A 134 -3.54 18.23 -5.73
C ALA A 134 -4.94 18.03 -6.32
N ARG A 135 -5.71 17.10 -5.78
CA ARG A 135 -7.04 16.75 -6.25
C ARG A 135 -8.11 17.82 -6.04
N ILE A 136 -8.01 18.62 -4.96
CA ILE A 136 -9.04 19.65 -4.63
C ILE A 136 -8.71 21.05 -5.14
N LEU A 137 -7.48 21.26 -5.62
CA LEU A 137 -6.99 22.54 -6.13
C LEU A 137 -6.79 22.47 -7.64
N ASP A 138 -7.24 23.49 -8.37
CA ASP A 138 -6.78 23.68 -9.74
C ASP A 138 -5.29 24.06 -9.76
N LEU A 139 -4.66 23.93 -10.94
CA LEU A 139 -3.22 24.14 -11.07
C LEU A 139 -2.80 25.57 -10.68
N GLN A 140 -3.57 26.59 -11.07
CA GLN A 140 -3.22 27.99 -10.80
C GLN A 140 -3.27 28.29 -9.31
N LYS A 141 -4.33 27.85 -8.62
CA LYS A 141 -4.48 27.99 -7.17
C LYS A 141 -3.38 27.22 -6.44
N LEU A 142 -3.08 25.97 -6.86
CA LEU A 142 -2.05 25.14 -6.28
C LEU A 142 -0.67 25.81 -6.36
N LEU A 143 -0.32 26.37 -7.52
CA LEU A 143 0.95 27.09 -7.72
C LEU A 143 1.02 28.35 -6.87
N SER A 144 -0.07 29.15 -6.79
CA SER A 144 -0.12 30.36 -5.98
C SER A 144 0.07 30.06 -4.49
N MET A 145 -0.57 29.00 -3.99
CA MET A 145 -0.46 28.60 -2.59
C MET A 145 0.93 28.03 -2.26
N ALA A 146 1.52 27.26 -3.17
CA ALA A 146 2.89 26.75 -3.03
C ALA A 146 3.92 27.88 -3.03
N ASP A 147 3.82 28.84 -3.98
CA ASP A 147 4.66 30.04 -4.02
C ASP A 147 4.56 30.82 -2.71
N ARG A 148 3.35 31.02 -2.18
CA ARG A 148 3.17 31.71 -0.89
C ARG A 148 3.86 30.98 0.25
N ALA A 149 3.77 29.65 0.34
CA ALA A 149 4.43 28.87 1.35
C ALA A 149 5.97 28.99 1.25
N PHE A 150 6.53 28.82 0.03
CA PHE A 150 7.97 28.95 -0.23
C PHE A 150 8.49 30.35 0.11
N SER A 151 7.75 31.42 -0.26
CA SER A 151 8.10 32.80 0.08
C SER A 151 8.13 33.08 1.58
N LEU A 152 7.34 32.36 2.38
CA LEU A 152 7.36 32.41 3.84
C LEU A 152 8.44 31.49 4.48
N GLY A 153 9.15 30.72 3.68
CA GLY A 153 10.17 29.77 4.13
C GLY A 153 9.60 28.50 4.79
N ILE A 154 8.30 28.23 4.67
CA ILE A 154 7.69 26.99 5.18
C ILE A 154 7.52 25.96 4.06
N SER A 155 7.49 24.69 4.44
CA SER A 155 7.44 23.60 3.49
C SER A 155 6.01 23.27 3.04
N VAL A 156 5.92 22.65 1.87
CA VAL A 156 4.68 22.08 1.31
C VAL A 156 4.78 20.55 1.34
N LEU A 157 3.82 19.91 1.99
CA LEU A 157 3.49 18.51 1.74
C LEU A 157 2.41 18.49 0.65
N LEU A 158 2.79 18.09 -0.56
CA LEU A 158 1.85 17.98 -1.68
C LEU A 158 1.30 16.57 -1.76
N GLU A 159 0.04 16.41 -1.36
CA GLU A 159 -0.65 15.11 -1.40
C GLU A 159 -1.15 14.82 -2.80
N ILE A 160 -0.80 13.62 -3.29
CA ILE A 160 -1.25 13.04 -4.55
C ILE A 160 -1.83 11.64 -4.30
N ARG A 161 -2.73 11.20 -5.18
CA ARG A 161 -3.40 9.89 -5.06
C ARG A 161 -3.56 9.17 -6.39
N GLU A 162 -3.71 9.91 -7.46
CA GLU A 162 -4.01 9.40 -8.80
C GLU A 162 -2.92 9.81 -9.79
N ASP A 163 -2.81 9.08 -10.89
CA ASP A 163 -1.85 9.35 -11.95
C ASP A 163 -2.00 10.78 -12.51
N SER A 164 -3.26 11.28 -12.58
CA SER A 164 -3.59 12.65 -13.00
C SER A 164 -3.04 13.75 -12.07
N ASP A 165 -2.76 13.43 -10.80
CA ASP A 165 -2.18 14.41 -9.86
C ASP A 165 -0.69 14.65 -10.12
N ILE A 166 -0.02 13.70 -10.79
CA ILE A 166 1.43 13.73 -11.01
C ILE A 166 1.83 14.93 -11.89
N GLU A 167 1.04 15.26 -12.91
CA GLU A 167 1.30 16.42 -13.76
C GLU A 167 1.30 17.73 -12.95
N LYS A 168 0.31 17.92 -12.09
CA LYS A 168 0.27 19.07 -11.18
C LYS A 168 1.48 19.10 -10.23
N ALA A 169 1.88 17.92 -9.71
CA ALA A 169 3.06 17.80 -8.85
C ALA A 169 4.34 18.26 -9.57
N PHE A 170 4.54 17.89 -10.83
CA PHE A 170 5.68 18.35 -11.62
C PHE A 170 5.72 19.87 -11.78
N HIS A 171 4.60 20.52 -11.99
CA HIS A 171 4.54 21.99 -12.04
C HIS A 171 4.95 22.64 -10.72
N VAL A 172 4.53 22.08 -9.57
CA VAL A 172 4.93 22.59 -8.24
C VAL A 172 6.43 22.34 -7.98
N LEU A 173 6.95 21.16 -8.37
CA LEU A 173 8.38 20.85 -8.26
C LEU A 173 9.24 21.79 -9.11
N SER A 174 8.79 22.08 -10.33
CA SER A 174 9.45 23.06 -11.21
C SER A 174 9.43 24.48 -10.62
N LEU A 175 8.32 24.88 -9.98
CA LEU A 175 8.22 26.15 -9.26
C LEU A 175 9.20 26.18 -8.07
N ALA A 176 9.22 25.12 -7.25
CA ALA A 176 10.14 25.02 -6.11
C ALA A 176 11.60 25.15 -6.55
N HIS A 177 11.98 24.49 -7.64
CA HIS A 177 13.33 24.56 -8.21
C HIS A 177 13.69 25.98 -8.65
N LYS A 178 12.80 26.65 -9.39
CA LYS A 178 12.99 28.05 -9.82
C LYS A 178 13.16 29.02 -8.65
N MET A 179 12.52 28.72 -7.51
CA MET A 179 12.62 29.53 -6.29
C MET A 179 13.76 29.11 -5.36
N ASN A 180 14.60 28.14 -5.71
CA ASN A 180 15.59 27.50 -4.84
C ASN A 180 14.98 26.92 -3.54
N ALA A 181 13.76 26.42 -3.64
CA ALA A 181 12.96 25.88 -2.55
C ALA A 181 12.80 24.33 -2.62
N ASP A 182 13.68 23.61 -3.32
CA ASP A 182 13.64 22.15 -3.46
C ASP A 182 13.60 21.42 -2.10
N SER A 183 14.27 21.99 -1.10
CA SER A 183 14.23 21.46 0.26
C SER A 183 12.92 21.73 1.01
N GLN A 184 12.02 22.53 0.45
CA GLN A 184 10.73 22.89 1.04
C GLN A 184 9.54 22.12 0.45
N ILE A 185 9.77 21.22 -0.53
CA ILE A 185 8.72 20.41 -1.13
C ILE A 185 8.92 18.92 -0.80
N VAL A 186 7.83 18.26 -0.41
CA VAL A 186 7.74 16.82 -0.19
C VAL A 186 6.47 16.32 -0.86
N LEU A 187 6.55 15.22 -1.60
CA LEU A 187 5.36 14.57 -2.16
C LEU A 187 4.82 13.54 -1.17
N GLY A 188 3.53 13.64 -0.86
CA GLY A 188 2.81 12.65 -0.07
C GLY A 188 1.92 11.79 -0.95
N ILE A 189 2.06 10.47 -0.88
CA ILE A 189 1.19 9.55 -1.59
C ILE A 189 0.23 8.91 -0.59
N ASN A 190 -1.06 9.22 -0.72
CA ASN A 190 -2.07 8.71 0.18
C ASN A 190 -2.58 7.33 -0.27
N SER A 191 -2.34 6.30 0.55
CA SER A 191 -2.86 4.95 0.31
C SER A 191 -4.38 4.84 0.51
N ARG A 192 -5.00 5.80 1.22
CA ARG A 192 -6.45 5.82 1.47
C ARG A 192 -7.19 6.51 0.33
N ASP A 193 -8.18 5.81 -0.24
CA ASP A 193 -9.16 6.44 -1.09
C ASP A 193 -10.14 7.25 -0.24
N LEU A 194 -10.23 8.55 -0.50
CA LEU A 194 -11.12 9.44 0.27
C LEU A 194 -12.59 9.36 -0.16
N LYS A 195 -12.93 8.64 -1.24
CA LYS A 195 -14.32 8.36 -1.65
C LYS A 195 -14.87 7.12 -0.96
N THR A 196 -14.08 6.03 -0.98
CA THR A 196 -14.49 4.72 -0.47
C THR A 196 -13.95 4.44 0.94
N PHE A 197 -12.94 5.19 1.39
CA PHE A 197 -12.15 4.99 2.61
C PHE A 197 -11.34 3.69 2.66
N THR A 198 -11.29 2.95 1.56
CA THR A 198 -10.43 1.77 1.43
C THR A 198 -8.95 2.17 1.43
N ILE A 199 -8.12 1.30 1.97
CA ILE A 199 -6.66 1.47 2.01
C ILE A 199 -6.04 0.46 1.05
N ASP A 200 -5.20 0.97 0.15
CA ASP A 200 -4.39 0.14 -0.74
C ASP A 200 -2.91 0.51 -0.60
N LEU A 201 -2.16 -0.37 0.07
CA LEU A 201 -0.74 -0.17 0.35
C LEU A 201 0.17 -0.28 -0.89
N LEU A 202 -0.35 -0.75 -2.04
CA LEU A 202 0.41 -0.76 -3.30
C LEU A 202 0.31 0.56 -4.06
N ILE A 203 -0.69 1.39 -3.82
CA ILE A 203 -0.82 2.69 -4.50
C ILE A 203 0.42 3.58 -4.27
N PRO A 204 0.94 3.76 -3.03
CA PRO A 204 2.16 4.54 -2.85
C PRO A 204 3.35 3.99 -3.64
N LEU A 205 3.49 2.66 -3.71
CA LEU A 205 4.56 2.03 -4.47
C LEU A 205 4.39 2.24 -5.97
N LYS A 206 3.19 2.00 -6.51
CA LYS A 206 2.83 2.23 -7.91
C LYS A 206 3.15 3.66 -8.34
N LEU A 207 2.62 4.65 -7.63
CA LEU A 207 2.81 6.06 -7.99
C LEU A 207 4.28 6.50 -7.83
N LYS A 208 5.00 5.98 -6.84
CA LYS A 208 6.43 6.26 -6.67
C LYS A 208 7.25 5.77 -7.87
N GLU A 209 6.99 4.55 -8.36
CA GLU A 209 7.68 4.01 -9.53
C GLU A 209 7.28 4.77 -10.81
N LEU A 210 6.01 5.16 -10.96
CA LEU A 210 5.55 5.99 -12.08
C LEU A 210 6.24 7.37 -12.07
N ILE A 211 6.32 8.04 -10.92
CA ILE A 211 7.08 9.29 -10.76
C ILE A 211 8.54 9.09 -11.17
N ARG A 212 9.18 7.99 -10.70
CA ARG A 212 10.58 7.70 -11.06
C ARG A 212 10.78 7.55 -12.57
N LYS A 213 9.87 6.84 -13.25
CA LYS A 213 9.88 6.68 -14.71
C LYS A 213 9.75 8.03 -15.41
N ILE A 214 8.75 8.85 -15.06
CA ILE A 214 8.53 10.16 -15.65
C ILE A 214 9.74 11.08 -15.41
N TYR A 215 10.35 11.02 -14.22
CA TYR A 215 11.57 11.77 -13.92
C TYR A 215 12.73 11.40 -14.82
N SER A 216 12.94 10.10 -15.08
CA SER A 216 14.01 9.65 -15.99
C SER A 216 13.80 10.10 -17.45
N GLU A 217 12.53 10.28 -17.86
CA GLU A 217 12.17 10.65 -19.22
C GLU A 217 12.11 12.17 -19.46
N LYS A 218 11.71 12.96 -18.46
CA LYS A 218 11.34 14.38 -18.65
C LYS A 218 12.17 15.39 -17.86
N SER A 219 12.99 14.97 -16.90
CA SER A 219 13.54 15.89 -15.88
C SER A 219 15.06 15.91 -15.83
N GLU A 220 15.70 16.35 -16.91
CA GLU A 220 17.18 16.39 -16.96
C GLU A 220 17.84 17.25 -15.85
N ASN A 221 17.11 18.18 -15.22
CA ASN A 221 17.67 19.14 -14.26
C ASN A 221 16.91 19.28 -12.92
N LEU A 222 15.83 18.52 -12.68
CA LEU A 222 15.10 18.60 -11.41
C LEU A 222 15.61 17.53 -10.43
N PRO A 223 15.93 17.88 -9.17
CA PRO A 223 16.28 16.88 -8.16
C PRO A 223 15.08 15.96 -7.89
N PHE A 224 15.34 14.66 -7.74
CA PHE A 224 14.27 13.70 -7.42
C PHE A 224 13.63 14.05 -6.07
N PRO A 225 12.29 14.18 -5.97
CA PRO A 225 11.64 14.65 -4.77
C PRO A 225 11.70 13.65 -3.63
N ARG A 226 11.64 14.14 -2.41
CA ARG A 226 11.37 13.32 -1.24
C ARG A 226 9.92 12.86 -1.30
N ILE A 227 9.70 11.54 -1.25
CA ILE A 227 8.37 10.95 -1.35
C ILE A 227 8.04 10.22 -0.05
N ILE A 228 6.86 10.50 0.53
CA ILE A 228 6.37 9.85 1.73
C ILE A 228 5.12 9.02 1.44
N SER A 229 4.90 7.99 2.26
CA SER A 229 3.66 7.21 2.27
C SER A 229 2.73 7.74 3.37
N GLU A 230 1.46 7.93 3.03
CA GLU A 230 0.43 8.36 3.98
C GLU A 230 -0.66 7.30 4.13
N SER A 231 -1.16 7.15 5.33
CA SER A 231 -2.22 6.20 5.72
C SER A 231 -1.80 4.71 5.68
N GLY A 232 -2.58 3.86 6.36
CA GLY A 232 -2.49 2.40 6.30
C GLY A 232 -1.44 1.75 7.18
N VAL A 233 -0.50 2.49 7.74
CA VAL A 233 0.53 1.93 8.63
C VAL A 233 0.03 1.89 10.08
N THR A 234 -0.19 0.67 10.58
CA THR A 234 -0.74 0.43 11.93
C THR A 234 0.14 -0.46 12.80
N THR A 235 1.12 -1.15 12.21
CA THR A 235 2.01 -2.08 12.92
C THR A 235 3.49 -1.77 12.65
N PRO A 236 4.41 -2.23 13.52
CA PRO A 236 5.86 -2.11 13.29
C PRO A 236 6.33 -2.78 11.99
N GLU A 237 5.71 -3.91 11.60
CA GLU A 237 6.01 -4.64 10.37
C GLU A 237 5.66 -3.79 9.14
N ALA A 238 4.45 -3.18 9.14
CA ALA A 238 4.04 -2.27 8.07
C ALA A 238 4.96 -1.03 7.99
N ALA A 239 5.39 -0.49 9.13
CA ALA A 239 6.34 0.63 9.16
C ALA A 239 7.71 0.24 8.60
N ALA A 240 8.21 -0.96 8.94
CA ALA A 240 9.44 -1.52 8.38
C ALA A 240 9.32 -1.72 6.86
N PHE A 241 8.20 -2.27 6.40
CA PHE A 241 7.91 -2.45 4.97
C PHE A 241 8.03 -1.14 4.20
N VAL A 242 7.33 -0.08 4.65
CA VAL A 242 7.38 1.24 4.00
C VAL A 242 8.80 1.83 3.99
N GLY A 243 9.56 1.64 5.09
CA GLY A 243 10.97 2.05 5.15
C GLY A 243 11.85 1.30 4.14
N ASN A 244 11.68 -0.01 4.07
CA ASN A 244 12.46 -0.89 3.19
C ASN A 244 12.20 -0.67 1.70
N ILE A 245 10.96 -0.34 1.30
CA ILE A 245 10.65 0.01 -0.10
C ILE A 245 11.06 1.44 -0.46
N GLY A 246 11.85 2.09 0.41
CA GLY A 246 12.59 3.34 0.13
C GLY A 246 11.73 4.59 0.10
N PHE A 247 10.68 4.70 0.92
CA PHE A 247 10.03 5.98 1.20
C PHE A 247 10.89 6.83 2.13
N HIS A 248 10.91 8.13 1.85
CA HIS A 248 11.66 9.09 2.68
C HIS A 248 11.03 9.21 4.08
N ALA A 249 9.70 9.18 4.16
CA ALA A 249 9.01 9.17 5.45
C ALA A 249 7.66 8.45 5.36
N VAL A 250 7.05 8.23 6.53
CA VAL A 250 5.70 7.69 6.65
C VAL A 250 4.87 8.54 7.61
N LEU A 251 3.62 8.86 7.21
CA LEU A 251 2.66 9.55 8.08
C LEU A 251 1.75 8.53 8.77
N ILE A 252 1.77 8.52 10.10
CA ILE A 252 1.07 7.57 10.96
C ILE A 252 0.12 8.32 11.89
N GLY A 253 -1.18 8.09 11.72
CA GLY A 253 -2.23 8.74 12.50
C GLY A 253 -2.82 7.84 13.58
N GLU A 254 -3.75 6.96 13.19
CA GLU A 254 -4.60 6.20 14.11
C GLU A 254 -3.83 5.38 15.15
N ALA A 255 -2.84 4.62 14.72
CA ALA A 255 -2.07 3.76 15.61
C ALA A 255 -1.27 4.56 16.65
N ALA A 256 -0.70 5.69 16.25
CA ALA A 256 0.06 6.57 17.15
C ALA A 256 -0.85 7.31 18.16
N ALA A 257 -2.07 7.68 17.74
CA ALA A 257 -3.02 8.39 18.59
C ALA A 257 -3.61 7.50 19.70
N ARG A 258 -3.77 6.19 19.43
CA ARG A 258 -4.34 5.23 20.38
C ARG A 258 -3.37 4.81 21.49
N ASP A 259 -2.08 4.64 21.16
CA ASP A 259 -1.08 4.17 22.13
C ASP A 259 0.30 4.80 21.89
N SER A 260 0.77 5.52 22.88
CA SER A 260 2.09 6.18 22.86
C SER A 260 3.28 5.21 22.88
N LYS A 261 3.12 4.00 23.42
CA LYS A 261 4.17 2.95 23.37
C LYS A 261 4.29 2.41 21.96
N GLN A 262 3.16 2.18 21.29
CA GLN A 262 3.12 1.77 19.90
C GLN A 262 3.74 2.84 18.99
N ALA A 263 3.46 4.12 19.23
CA ALA A 263 4.08 5.22 18.49
C ALA A 263 5.63 5.12 18.48
N LYS A 264 6.26 4.82 19.62
CA LYS A 264 7.71 4.63 19.70
C LYS A 264 8.22 3.42 18.92
N LEU A 265 7.47 2.31 18.92
CA LEU A 265 7.82 1.11 18.16
C LEU A 265 7.73 1.37 16.66
N LEU A 266 6.68 2.05 16.20
CA LEU A 266 6.48 2.43 14.79
C LEU A 266 7.62 3.33 14.30
N VAL A 267 7.99 4.38 15.07
CA VAL A 267 9.13 5.26 14.77
C VAL A 267 10.42 4.45 14.63
N LYS A 268 10.73 3.61 15.64
CA LYS A 268 11.95 2.80 15.64
C LYS A 268 11.99 1.83 14.45
N SER A 269 10.86 1.19 14.13
CA SER A 269 10.77 0.20 13.05
C SER A 269 10.98 0.84 11.68
N PHE A 270 10.35 1.99 11.41
CA PHE A 270 10.59 2.74 10.18
C PHE A 270 12.05 3.21 10.09
N THR A 271 12.55 3.93 11.09
CA THR A 271 13.88 4.56 11.06
C THR A 271 15.01 3.53 10.94
N LYS A 272 14.85 2.34 11.55
CA LYS A 272 15.83 1.25 11.42
C LYS A 272 15.97 0.77 9.97
N ASN A 273 14.92 0.88 9.17
CA ASN A 273 14.83 0.31 7.83
C ASN A 273 14.91 1.36 6.71
N ALA A 274 14.57 2.63 6.99
CA ALA A 274 14.65 3.70 6.01
C ALA A 274 16.11 4.04 5.63
N GLY A 275 16.35 4.40 4.38
CA GLY A 275 17.64 4.85 3.85
C GLY A 275 18.69 3.75 3.61
N LYS A 276 18.33 2.48 3.79
CA LYS A 276 19.23 1.34 3.54
C LYS A 276 19.03 0.81 2.11
N THR A 277 19.49 1.54 1.12
CA THR A 277 19.30 1.22 -0.30
C THR A 277 20.02 -0.06 -0.77
N ASP A 278 21.11 -0.46 -0.14
CA ASP A 278 22.00 -1.53 -0.64
C ASP A 278 21.52 -2.96 -0.33
N ARG A 279 20.52 -3.14 0.54
CA ARG A 279 19.94 -4.46 0.86
C ARG A 279 18.72 -4.84 0.01
N LEU A 280 18.22 -3.95 -0.83
CA LEU A 280 16.83 -3.89 -1.25
C LEU A 280 16.54 -4.42 -2.65
N GLU A 281 17.52 -4.83 -3.44
CA GLU A 281 17.23 -5.32 -4.80
C GLU A 281 16.43 -6.63 -4.80
N TYR A 282 16.57 -7.47 -3.76
CA TYR A 282 15.86 -8.75 -3.64
C TYR A 282 14.67 -8.70 -2.68
N GLU A 283 14.82 -8.04 -1.53
CA GLU A 283 13.72 -7.90 -0.57
C GLU A 283 12.67 -6.95 -1.15
N TYR A 284 11.39 -7.34 -1.13
CA TYR A 284 10.24 -6.60 -1.70
C TYR A 284 10.20 -6.51 -3.24
N SER A 285 11.09 -7.19 -3.95
CA SER A 285 11.04 -7.21 -5.42
C SER A 285 9.71 -7.76 -5.94
N PHE A 286 9.10 -8.71 -5.22
CA PHE A 286 7.78 -9.26 -5.54
C PHE A 286 6.72 -8.16 -5.62
N TRP A 287 6.61 -7.30 -4.59
CA TRP A 287 5.60 -6.23 -4.55
C TRP A 287 5.80 -5.17 -5.62
N LYS A 288 7.06 -4.87 -5.97
CA LYS A 288 7.36 -3.98 -7.10
C LYS A 288 6.89 -4.59 -8.42
N LYS A 289 7.13 -5.88 -8.63
CA LYS A 289 6.67 -6.61 -9.82
C LYS A 289 5.14 -6.71 -9.87
N VAL A 290 4.49 -6.98 -8.73
CA VAL A 290 3.03 -6.97 -8.63
C VAL A 290 2.45 -5.60 -8.94
N SER A 291 3.04 -4.51 -8.40
CA SER A 291 2.56 -3.16 -8.70
C SER A 291 2.67 -2.83 -10.20
N PHE A 292 3.73 -3.29 -10.86
CA PHE A 292 3.91 -3.18 -12.31
C PHE A 292 2.88 -4.01 -13.11
N LEU A 293 2.57 -5.24 -12.66
CA LEU A 293 1.50 -6.03 -13.28
C LEU A 293 0.15 -5.32 -13.20
N LEU A 294 -0.15 -4.72 -12.03
CA LEU A 294 -1.40 -4.00 -11.81
C LEU A 294 -1.49 -2.70 -12.62
N GLU A 295 -0.37 -2.04 -12.89
CA GLU A 295 -0.33 -0.87 -13.78
C GLU A 295 -0.70 -1.23 -15.22
N GLN A 296 -0.25 -2.39 -15.69
CA GLN A 296 -0.49 -2.87 -17.05
C GLN A 296 -1.80 -3.64 -17.21
N LYS A 297 -2.47 -3.92 -16.11
CA LYS A 297 -3.74 -4.67 -16.09
C LYS A 297 -4.83 -3.87 -16.79
N ASN A 298 -5.60 -4.56 -17.65
CA ASN A 298 -6.85 -4.01 -18.13
C ASN A 298 -7.84 -3.90 -16.97
N GLU A 299 -8.48 -2.75 -16.78
CA GLU A 299 -9.38 -2.49 -15.65
C GLU A 299 -10.50 -3.53 -15.47
N ASN A 300 -10.94 -4.13 -16.57
CA ASN A 300 -12.05 -5.08 -16.58
C ASN A 300 -11.64 -6.56 -16.49
N LYS A 301 -10.33 -6.87 -16.36
CA LYS A 301 -9.85 -8.27 -16.32
C LYS A 301 -9.02 -8.49 -15.07
N PRO A 302 -9.20 -9.63 -14.34
CA PRO A 302 -8.32 -9.97 -13.23
C PRO A 302 -6.92 -10.34 -13.73
N LEU A 303 -5.92 -10.26 -12.85
CA LEU A 303 -4.69 -11.02 -13.02
C LEU A 303 -5.03 -12.51 -12.87
N VAL A 304 -4.33 -13.36 -13.60
CA VAL A 304 -4.56 -14.81 -13.58
C VAL A 304 -3.33 -15.52 -13.03
N LYS A 305 -3.53 -16.25 -11.92
CA LYS A 305 -2.51 -17.15 -11.37
C LYS A 305 -2.89 -18.60 -11.66
N ILE A 306 -1.96 -19.36 -12.23
CA ILE A 306 -2.09 -20.80 -12.43
C ILE A 306 -1.19 -21.50 -11.42
N CYS A 307 -1.79 -22.26 -10.50
CA CYS A 307 -1.13 -22.86 -9.35
C CYS A 307 -0.99 -24.39 -9.46
N GLY A 308 -0.06 -24.97 -8.71
CA GLY A 308 0.16 -26.41 -8.67
C GLY A 308 0.88 -26.95 -9.90
N LEU A 309 1.76 -26.15 -10.50
CA LEU A 309 2.56 -26.53 -11.65
C LEU A 309 3.72 -27.45 -11.24
N LYS A 310 3.92 -28.53 -12.00
CA LYS A 310 5.06 -29.45 -11.86
C LYS A 310 5.81 -29.61 -13.18
N GLU A 311 5.07 -29.72 -14.26
CA GLU A 311 5.64 -29.98 -15.57
C GLU A 311 6.01 -28.67 -16.25
N LYS A 312 7.14 -28.68 -16.98
CA LYS A 312 7.62 -27.52 -17.72
C LYS A 312 6.65 -27.09 -18.81
N GLU A 313 6.10 -28.06 -19.52
CA GLU A 313 5.14 -27.85 -20.61
C GLU A 313 3.88 -27.14 -20.12
N ASP A 314 3.37 -27.49 -18.94
CA ASP A 314 2.20 -26.87 -18.32
C ASP A 314 2.46 -25.39 -17.96
N ALA A 315 3.67 -25.10 -17.42
CA ALA A 315 4.08 -23.74 -17.08
C ALA A 315 4.21 -22.85 -18.32
N LEU A 316 4.83 -23.36 -19.37
CA LEU A 316 5.00 -22.66 -20.66
C LEU A 316 3.65 -22.44 -21.34
N LYS A 317 2.77 -23.44 -21.34
CA LYS A 317 1.42 -23.32 -21.90
C LYS A 317 0.59 -22.27 -21.17
N ALA A 318 0.63 -22.26 -19.82
CA ALA A 318 -0.06 -21.24 -19.02
C ALA A 318 0.44 -19.82 -19.37
N ALA A 319 1.75 -19.66 -19.51
CA ALA A 319 2.34 -18.37 -19.88
C ALA A 319 1.93 -17.91 -21.29
N LEU A 320 1.92 -18.82 -22.27
CA LEU A 320 1.47 -18.54 -23.66
C LEU A 320 0.01 -18.10 -23.72
N LEU A 321 -0.84 -18.61 -22.81
CA LEU A 321 -2.24 -18.24 -22.70
C LEU A 321 -2.45 -16.90 -21.95
N GLY A 322 -1.42 -16.38 -21.29
CA GLY A 322 -1.46 -15.08 -20.63
C GLY A 322 -1.54 -15.14 -19.11
N ALA A 323 -1.10 -16.23 -18.47
CA ALA A 323 -0.96 -16.27 -17.02
C ALA A 323 0.00 -15.17 -16.52
N ASP A 324 -0.39 -14.46 -15.48
CA ASP A 324 0.39 -13.40 -14.85
C ASP A 324 1.32 -13.94 -13.77
N ILE A 325 0.90 -15.00 -13.07
CA ILE A 325 1.65 -15.64 -12.00
C ILE A 325 1.59 -17.17 -12.18
N LEU A 326 2.74 -17.82 -12.05
CA LEU A 326 2.89 -19.28 -12.07
C LEU A 326 3.20 -19.77 -10.65
N GLY A 327 2.36 -20.65 -10.08
CA GLY A 327 2.47 -21.15 -8.72
C GLY A 327 3.08 -22.55 -8.64
N PHE A 328 4.16 -22.70 -7.89
CA PHE A 328 4.88 -23.95 -7.65
C PHE A 328 4.76 -24.32 -6.18
N ILE A 329 4.18 -25.49 -5.86
CA ILE A 329 3.92 -25.90 -4.47
C ILE A 329 5.16 -26.56 -3.87
N PHE A 330 5.53 -26.11 -2.68
CA PHE A 330 6.61 -26.66 -1.85
C PHE A 330 6.02 -27.13 -0.52
N ALA A 331 5.34 -28.28 -0.55
CA ALA A 331 4.71 -28.90 0.60
C ALA A 331 4.85 -30.42 0.48
N GLU A 332 5.61 -31.05 1.38
CA GLU A 332 6.05 -32.45 1.28
C GLU A 332 4.90 -33.46 1.09
N LYS A 333 3.78 -33.22 1.75
CA LYS A 333 2.60 -34.08 1.67
C LYS A 333 1.70 -33.82 0.44
N SER A 334 2.01 -32.81 -0.38
CA SER A 334 1.21 -32.50 -1.55
C SER A 334 1.61 -33.36 -2.75
N PRO A 335 0.65 -33.94 -3.50
CA PRO A 335 0.96 -34.63 -4.76
C PRO A 335 1.51 -33.67 -5.83
N ARG A 336 1.35 -32.35 -5.62
CA ARG A 336 1.80 -31.27 -6.49
C ARG A 336 3.15 -30.69 -6.07
N THR A 337 3.83 -31.33 -5.10
CA THR A 337 5.05 -30.76 -4.50
C THR A 337 6.20 -30.66 -5.50
N ASN A 338 6.92 -29.57 -5.41
CA ASN A 338 8.27 -29.39 -5.94
C ASN A 338 9.26 -29.45 -4.78
N SER A 339 10.51 -29.77 -5.06
CA SER A 339 11.58 -29.93 -4.06
C SER A 339 12.81 -29.10 -4.42
N SER A 340 13.84 -29.18 -3.59
CA SER A 340 15.15 -28.59 -3.91
C SER A 340 15.76 -29.14 -5.20
N ALA A 341 15.49 -30.41 -5.54
CA ALA A 341 15.95 -31.04 -6.78
C ALA A 341 15.31 -30.43 -8.05
N ASP A 342 14.16 -29.80 -7.92
CA ASP A 342 13.48 -29.13 -9.05
C ASP A 342 14.03 -27.74 -9.37
N GLY A 343 15.00 -27.24 -8.60
CA GLY A 343 15.55 -25.88 -8.77
C GLY A 343 16.12 -25.64 -10.17
N GLN A 344 16.79 -26.61 -10.77
CA GLN A 344 17.31 -26.51 -12.14
C GLN A 344 16.16 -26.41 -13.16
N LYS A 345 15.15 -27.28 -13.05
CA LYS A 345 13.93 -27.23 -13.91
C LYS A 345 13.24 -25.87 -13.84
N LEU A 346 13.09 -25.29 -12.63
CA LEU A 346 12.49 -23.98 -12.46
C LEU A 346 13.35 -22.86 -13.07
N ALA A 347 14.66 -22.96 -13.00
CA ALA A 347 15.58 -22.04 -13.66
C ALA A 347 15.47 -22.11 -15.19
N GLU A 348 15.36 -23.32 -15.75
CA GLU A 348 15.12 -23.55 -17.19
C GLU A 348 13.78 -22.98 -17.65
N ILE A 349 12.71 -23.16 -16.85
CA ILE A 349 11.39 -22.54 -17.13
C ILE A 349 11.55 -21.02 -17.19
N ARG A 350 12.21 -20.40 -16.20
CA ARG A 350 12.41 -18.95 -16.18
C ARG A 350 13.19 -18.45 -17.38
N GLN A 351 14.25 -19.16 -17.79
CA GLN A 351 15.05 -18.81 -18.94
C GLN A 351 14.20 -18.86 -20.22
N GLU A 352 13.45 -19.94 -20.45
CA GLU A 352 12.62 -20.08 -21.64
C GLU A 352 11.49 -19.05 -21.71
N LEU A 353 10.88 -18.70 -20.57
CA LEU A 353 9.91 -17.61 -20.47
C LEU A 353 10.53 -16.26 -20.85
N ALA A 354 11.79 -16.00 -20.46
CA ALA A 354 12.52 -14.79 -20.88
C ALA A 354 12.76 -14.77 -22.40
N GLU A 355 13.11 -15.91 -22.99
CA GLU A 355 13.27 -16.06 -24.45
C GLU A 355 11.93 -15.86 -25.20
N TYR A 356 10.82 -16.37 -24.63
CA TYR A 356 9.48 -16.13 -25.18
C TYR A 356 9.10 -14.63 -25.15
N ALA A 357 9.43 -13.93 -24.07
CA ALA A 357 9.19 -12.49 -23.99
C ALA A 357 10.07 -11.70 -24.99
N GLN A 358 11.36 -12.05 -25.11
CA GLN A 358 12.28 -11.42 -26.08
C GLN A 358 11.85 -11.67 -27.54
N SER A 359 11.33 -12.86 -27.84
CA SER A 359 10.83 -13.20 -29.19
C SER A 359 9.41 -12.70 -29.47
N GLY A 360 8.74 -12.06 -28.51
CA GLY A 360 7.38 -11.57 -28.66
C GLY A 360 6.30 -12.65 -28.62
N LYS A 361 6.64 -13.89 -28.24
CA LYS A 361 5.65 -14.97 -28.06
C LYS A 361 4.72 -14.72 -26.87
N ILE A 362 5.22 -14.06 -25.83
CA ILE A 362 4.45 -13.57 -24.67
C ILE A 362 4.74 -12.08 -24.48
N ASN A 363 3.76 -11.34 -24.00
CA ASN A 363 3.90 -9.89 -23.78
C ASN A 363 4.86 -9.56 -22.63
N ARG A 364 4.99 -10.46 -21.66
CA ARG A 364 5.85 -10.31 -20.46
C ARG A 364 6.15 -11.66 -19.83
N VAL A 365 7.22 -11.75 -19.08
CA VAL A 365 7.53 -12.91 -18.25
C VAL A 365 6.58 -12.93 -17.05
N PRO A 366 5.79 -14.01 -16.83
CA PRO A 366 4.96 -14.14 -15.64
C PRO A 366 5.81 -14.24 -14.37
N LEU A 367 5.27 -13.82 -13.23
CA LEU A 367 5.91 -14.03 -11.93
C LEU A 367 5.86 -15.51 -11.57
N MET A 368 6.92 -16.01 -10.92
CA MET A 368 6.99 -17.36 -10.40
C MET A 368 6.90 -17.31 -8.87
N ALA A 369 5.85 -17.90 -8.29
CA ALA A 369 5.60 -17.91 -6.84
C ALA A 369 5.72 -19.32 -6.25
N GLY A 370 6.51 -19.47 -5.18
CA GLY A 370 6.52 -20.67 -4.37
C GLY A 370 5.34 -20.67 -3.39
N VAL A 371 4.61 -21.77 -3.29
CA VAL A 371 3.53 -21.93 -2.30
C VAL A 371 4.02 -22.86 -1.20
N ILE A 372 4.12 -22.34 0.03
CA ILE A 372 4.62 -23.09 1.19
C ILE A 372 3.55 -23.23 2.27
N VAL A 373 3.60 -24.35 3.01
CA VAL A 373 2.72 -24.61 4.14
C VAL A 373 3.48 -24.50 5.46
N GLU A 374 4.70 -25.01 5.48
CA GLU A 374 5.59 -25.00 6.64
C GLU A 374 6.88 -24.26 6.27
N PRO A 375 7.02 -22.97 6.66
CA PRO A 375 8.19 -22.15 6.31
C PRO A 375 9.53 -22.74 6.74
N GLU A 376 9.55 -23.48 7.85
CA GLU A 376 10.77 -24.06 8.46
C GLU A 376 11.08 -25.48 7.96
N SER A 377 10.22 -26.08 7.11
CA SER A 377 10.44 -27.38 6.50
C SER A 377 11.58 -27.35 5.46
N GLU A 378 12.05 -28.50 5.03
CA GLU A 378 13.02 -28.59 3.94
C GLU A 378 12.47 -27.98 2.64
N ALA A 379 11.21 -28.27 2.32
CA ALA A 379 10.52 -27.71 1.16
C ALA A 379 10.37 -26.19 1.28
N GLY A 380 9.98 -25.66 2.45
CA GLY A 380 9.89 -24.22 2.70
C GLY A 380 11.25 -23.53 2.52
N ASN A 381 12.30 -24.08 3.11
CA ASN A 381 13.66 -23.56 2.96
C ASN A 381 14.15 -23.61 1.51
N ALA A 382 13.78 -24.63 0.73
CA ALA A 382 14.08 -24.70 -0.70
C ALA A 382 13.43 -23.54 -1.47
N ALA A 383 12.15 -23.24 -1.20
CA ALA A 383 11.46 -22.10 -1.83
C ALA A 383 12.15 -20.77 -1.48
N TYR A 384 12.51 -20.53 -0.22
CA TYR A 384 13.26 -19.33 0.18
C TYR A 384 14.60 -19.21 -0.56
N LYS A 385 15.36 -20.31 -0.66
CA LYS A 385 16.63 -20.32 -1.39
C LYS A 385 16.45 -19.96 -2.87
N LEU A 386 15.39 -20.47 -3.52
CA LEU A 386 15.07 -20.16 -4.91
C LEU A 386 14.65 -18.70 -5.09
N CYS A 387 13.96 -18.09 -4.12
CA CYS A 387 13.70 -16.65 -4.12
C CYS A 387 15.00 -15.83 -4.03
N CYS A 388 15.92 -16.19 -3.11
CA CYS A 388 17.21 -15.51 -2.99
C CYS A 388 18.09 -15.67 -4.25
N GLN A 389 17.90 -16.72 -5.02
CA GLN A 389 18.56 -16.94 -6.31
C GLN A 389 17.87 -16.23 -7.48
N GLY A 390 16.73 -15.56 -7.26
CA GLY A 390 15.95 -14.91 -8.30
C GLY A 390 15.23 -15.88 -9.24
N ILE A 391 15.14 -17.16 -8.89
CA ILE A 391 14.41 -18.18 -9.65
C ILE A 391 12.89 -18.05 -9.36
N LEU A 392 12.50 -17.88 -8.11
CA LEU A 392 11.16 -17.48 -7.72
C LEU A 392 11.14 -15.97 -7.43
N ASP A 393 9.99 -15.33 -7.68
CA ASP A 393 9.78 -13.91 -7.42
C ASP A 393 9.25 -13.65 -6.02
N GLY A 394 8.53 -14.62 -5.44
CA GLY A 394 7.94 -14.47 -4.11
C GLY A 394 7.31 -15.76 -3.60
N ILE A 395 6.73 -15.66 -2.41
CA ILE A 395 6.17 -16.80 -1.66
C ILE A 395 4.70 -16.52 -1.30
N GLN A 396 3.84 -17.51 -1.55
CA GLN A 396 2.51 -17.59 -0.95
C GLN A 396 2.58 -18.47 0.30
N PHE A 397 2.22 -17.89 1.45
CA PHE A 397 2.16 -18.58 2.73
C PHE A 397 0.76 -19.18 2.92
N HIS A 398 0.61 -20.48 2.71
CA HIS A 398 -0.68 -21.17 2.72
C HIS A 398 -0.86 -21.95 4.03
N GLY A 399 -1.92 -21.64 4.81
CA GLY A 399 -2.14 -22.26 6.12
C GLY A 399 -1.18 -21.82 7.24
N CYS A 400 -0.27 -20.89 6.96
CA CYS A 400 0.71 -20.35 7.91
C CYS A 400 0.78 -18.81 7.84
N ALA A 401 -0.38 -18.17 7.69
CA ALA A 401 -0.49 -16.73 7.48
C ALA A 401 0.16 -15.89 8.61
N GLU A 402 0.16 -16.40 9.85
CA GLU A 402 0.80 -15.76 11.01
C GLU A 402 2.34 -15.74 10.93
N LYS A 403 2.93 -16.69 10.21
CA LYS A 403 4.38 -16.76 9.94
C LYS A 403 4.81 -16.07 8.64
N ALA A 404 3.85 -15.53 7.89
CA ALA A 404 4.12 -14.90 6.61
C ALA A 404 5.05 -13.69 6.76
N ASP A 405 6.06 -13.62 5.87
CA ASP A 405 6.99 -12.51 5.75
C ASP A 405 6.53 -11.58 4.61
N ILE A 406 6.18 -10.35 4.96
CA ILE A 406 5.73 -9.32 4.02
C ILE A 406 6.79 -8.98 2.96
N SER A 407 8.08 -9.15 3.27
CA SER A 407 9.17 -8.88 2.32
C SER A 407 9.23 -9.92 1.21
N MET A 408 8.78 -11.13 1.50
CA MET A 408 8.90 -12.28 0.60
C MET A 408 7.64 -12.56 -0.20
N GLY A 409 6.46 -12.06 0.24
CA GLY A 409 5.23 -12.34 -0.49
C GLY A 409 3.96 -12.11 0.32
N TYR A 410 2.98 -12.99 0.17
CA TYR A 410 1.62 -12.80 0.65
C TYR A 410 1.02 -14.05 1.31
N PRO A 411 0.18 -13.89 2.33
CA PRO A 411 -0.52 -15.00 2.97
C PRO A 411 -1.77 -15.41 2.19
N ALA A 412 -2.11 -16.69 2.30
CA ALA A 412 -3.42 -17.23 1.98
C ALA A 412 -4.23 -17.40 3.27
N VAL A 413 -5.45 -16.86 3.28
CA VAL A 413 -6.36 -16.95 4.42
C VAL A 413 -7.58 -17.76 4.02
N PRO A 414 -7.78 -18.94 4.63
CA PRO A 414 -8.95 -19.76 4.35
C PRO A 414 -10.20 -19.16 4.99
N LEU A 415 -11.29 -19.06 4.22
CA LEU A 415 -12.58 -18.54 4.68
C LEU A 415 -13.67 -19.60 4.56
N ALA A 416 -14.40 -19.87 5.64
CA ALA A 416 -15.57 -20.72 5.69
C ALA A 416 -16.66 -20.19 6.62
N GLU A 417 -16.29 -19.44 7.64
CA GLU A 417 -17.16 -18.95 8.71
C GLU A 417 -16.86 -17.45 8.96
N GLU A 418 -17.77 -16.74 9.63
CA GLU A 418 -17.64 -15.31 9.96
C GLU A 418 -16.39 -15.01 10.82
N GLU A 419 -15.96 -15.94 11.66
CA GLU A 419 -14.78 -15.84 12.49
C GLU A 419 -13.49 -15.74 11.65
N ASP A 420 -13.45 -16.36 10.48
CA ASP A 420 -12.31 -16.30 9.58
C ASP A 420 -12.08 -14.89 9.01
N VAL A 421 -13.16 -14.09 8.88
CA VAL A 421 -13.06 -12.68 8.49
C VAL A 421 -12.30 -11.86 9.55
N LEU A 422 -12.41 -12.25 10.81
CA LEU A 422 -11.66 -11.60 11.89
C LEU A 422 -10.16 -11.88 11.75
N GLN A 423 -9.79 -13.11 11.41
CA GLN A 423 -8.40 -13.48 11.11
C GLN A 423 -7.89 -12.69 9.90
N LEU A 424 -8.69 -12.58 8.82
CA LEU A 424 -8.35 -11.78 7.65
C LEU A 424 -8.06 -10.32 8.03
N LYS A 425 -8.90 -9.70 8.88
CA LYS A 425 -8.68 -8.32 9.38
C LYS A 425 -7.38 -8.20 10.17
N GLN A 426 -7.04 -9.19 11.00
CA GLN A 426 -5.79 -9.20 11.77
C GLN A 426 -4.55 -9.32 10.86
N ILE A 427 -4.61 -10.17 9.85
CA ILE A 427 -3.52 -10.33 8.87
C ILE A 427 -3.33 -9.06 8.04
N LEU A 428 -4.42 -8.47 7.53
CA LEU A 428 -4.36 -7.19 6.81
C LEU A 428 -3.80 -6.05 7.69
N ALA A 429 -4.14 -6.04 8.98
CA ALA A 429 -3.59 -5.06 9.93
C ALA A 429 -2.07 -5.15 10.09
N ARG A 430 -1.44 -6.29 9.81
CA ARG A 430 0.03 -6.42 9.78
C ARG A 430 0.68 -5.64 8.63
N GLY A 431 -0.12 -5.20 7.65
CA GLY A 431 0.35 -4.34 6.56
C GLY A 431 0.69 -5.09 5.27
N PHE A 432 0.20 -6.31 5.10
CA PHE A 432 0.31 -6.99 3.81
C PHE A 432 -0.44 -6.21 2.73
N PRO A 433 0.22 -5.86 1.60
CA PRO A 433 -0.44 -5.15 0.51
C PRO A 433 -1.60 -5.93 -0.10
N ARG A 434 -1.44 -7.26 -0.18
CA ARG A 434 -2.48 -8.21 -0.65
C ARG A 434 -2.48 -9.47 0.21
N VAL A 435 -3.66 -10.04 0.31
CA VAL A 435 -3.92 -11.35 0.91
C VAL A 435 -4.80 -12.12 -0.08
N ILE A 436 -4.48 -13.40 -0.33
CA ILE A 436 -5.36 -14.24 -1.12
C ILE A 436 -6.34 -14.98 -0.21
N ILE A 437 -7.62 -14.93 -0.51
CA ILE A 437 -8.62 -15.74 0.19
C ILE A 437 -8.77 -17.08 -0.52
N ASP A 438 -8.94 -18.16 0.26
CA ASP A 438 -9.11 -19.51 -0.27
C ASP A 438 -10.26 -20.25 0.45
N ALA A 439 -10.76 -21.31 -0.14
CA ALA A 439 -11.79 -22.14 0.47
C ALA A 439 -11.21 -23.00 1.60
N LYS A 440 -11.82 -22.96 2.80
CA LYS A 440 -11.45 -23.80 3.94
C LYS A 440 -11.96 -25.23 3.78
N ASN A 441 -11.13 -26.20 4.10
CA ASN A 441 -11.57 -27.60 4.13
C ASN A 441 -12.27 -27.91 5.46
N ILE A 442 -13.62 -28.10 5.43
CA ILE A 442 -14.43 -28.31 6.65
C ILE A 442 -14.58 -29.80 6.96
N ASN A 443 -13.91 -30.73 6.32
CA ASN A 443 -14.11 -32.15 6.59
C ASN A 443 -13.61 -32.52 8.00
N LYS A 444 -14.53 -32.46 8.99
CA LYS A 444 -14.35 -32.87 10.39
C LYS A 444 -14.26 -34.39 10.60
N GLU A 445 -14.32 -35.22 9.54
CA GLU A 445 -14.51 -36.66 9.70
C GLU A 445 -13.25 -37.52 9.67
N ASN A 446 -12.07 -36.95 9.46
CA ASN A 446 -10.82 -37.71 9.60
C ASN A 446 -10.01 -37.19 10.79
N ALA A 447 -10.25 -37.81 11.94
CA ALA A 447 -9.66 -37.49 13.25
C ALA A 447 -8.17 -37.89 13.37
N GLU A 448 -7.38 -37.83 12.33
CA GLU A 448 -5.93 -37.99 12.38
C GLU A 448 -5.27 -37.01 11.40
N GLY A 449 -5.04 -35.76 11.84
CA GLY A 449 -3.89 -34.93 11.48
C GLY A 449 -3.64 -34.54 10.01
N ASP A 450 -4.54 -34.81 9.07
CA ASP A 450 -4.32 -34.52 7.65
C ASP A 450 -5.18 -33.32 7.19
N GLU A 451 -4.77 -32.14 7.60
CA GLU A 451 -5.30 -30.89 7.04
C GLU A 451 -4.80 -30.74 5.61
N ARG A 452 -5.55 -31.27 4.64
CA ARG A 452 -5.28 -31.02 3.22
C ARG A 452 -5.60 -29.59 2.88
N TYR A 453 -4.58 -28.76 2.80
CA TYR A 453 -4.71 -27.37 2.36
C TYR A 453 -4.85 -27.34 0.83
N GLY A 454 -6.03 -26.86 0.35
CA GLY A 454 -6.30 -26.60 -1.06
C GLY A 454 -6.70 -27.81 -1.91
N GLY A 455 -7.22 -27.54 -3.11
CA GLY A 455 -7.55 -28.56 -4.11
C GLY A 455 -8.84 -29.37 -3.86
N THR A 456 -9.73 -28.88 -3.00
CA THR A 456 -10.99 -29.58 -2.64
C THR A 456 -12.13 -29.36 -3.61
N GLY A 457 -12.00 -28.45 -4.58
CA GLY A 457 -13.07 -28.05 -5.50
C GLY A 457 -14.20 -27.22 -4.85
N LYS A 458 -14.12 -26.94 -3.54
CA LYS A 458 -15.10 -26.10 -2.84
C LYS A 458 -14.80 -24.63 -3.09
N THR A 459 -15.87 -23.82 -3.20
CA THR A 459 -15.80 -22.36 -3.31
C THR A 459 -15.91 -21.70 -1.93
N VAL A 460 -15.30 -20.53 -1.78
CA VAL A 460 -15.54 -19.66 -0.62
C VAL A 460 -17.02 -19.22 -0.62
N PRO A 461 -17.73 -19.23 0.53
CA PRO A 461 -19.10 -18.72 0.61
C PRO A 461 -19.18 -17.26 0.11
N GLU A 462 -20.16 -16.98 -0.75
CA GLU A 462 -20.27 -15.68 -1.45
C GLU A 462 -20.29 -14.47 -0.52
N HIS A 463 -21.04 -14.54 0.60
CA HIS A 463 -21.11 -13.44 1.56
C HIS A 463 -19.74 -13.14 2.22
N LEU A 464 -18.87 -14.15 2.39
CA LEU A 464 -17.51 -13.96 2.91
C LEU A 464 -16.59 -13.35 1.85
N VAL A 465 -16.78 -13.69 0.57
CA VAL A 465 -16.08 -13.01 -0.54
C VAL A 465 -16.45 -11.53 -0.58
N GLU A 466 -17.74 -11.20 -0.43
CA GLU A 466 -18.22 -9.81 -0.38
C GLU A 466 -17.63 -9.03 0.83
N GLU A 467 -17.55 -9.67 2.00
CA GLU A 467 -16.92 -9.04 3.18
C GLU A 467 -15.41 -8.84 2.98
N ALA A 468 -14.71 -9.82 2.40
CA ALA A 468 -13.28 -9.70 2.10
C ALA A 468 -13.01 -8.57 1.10
N ALA A 469 -13.83 -8.44 0.05
CA ALA A 469 -13.72 -7.40 -0.97
C ALA A 469 -13.88 -5.97 -0.41
N LYS A 470 -14.60 -5.81 0.71
CA LYS A 470 -14.72 -4.51 1.41
C LYS A 470 -13.45 -4.15 2.20
N LEU A 471 -12.60 -5.12 2.51
CA LEU A 471 -11.42 -4.93 3.36
C LEU A 471 -10.15 -4.60 2.55
N SER A 472 -9.98 -5.22 1.38
CA SER A 472 -8.82 -5.02 0.49
C SER A 472 -9.18 -5.40 -0.95
N PRO A 473 -8.38 -5.01 -1.96
CA PRO A 473 -8.52 -5.54 -3.30
C PRO A 473 -8.49 -7.08 -3.29
N LEU A 474 -9.47 -7.69 -3.94
CA LEU A 474 -9.78 -9.11 -3.82
C LEU A 474 -8.82 -9.98 -4.66
N TRP A 475 -8.06 -10.84 -3.99
CA TRP A 475 -7.36 -11.97 -4.60
C TRP A 475 -8.11 -13.24 -4.20
N LEU A 476 -8.68 -13.93 -5.19
CA LEU A 476 -9.62 -15.04 -4.98
C LEU A 476 -9.04 -16.36 -5.44
N SER A 477 -9.02 -17.34 -4.53
CA SER A 477 -8.73 -18.75 -4.79
C SER A 477 -9.86 -19.64 -4.29
N GLY A 478 -9.76 -20.93 -4.55
CA GLY A 478 -10.71 -21.95 -4.08
C GLY A 478 -11.88 -22.18 -5.03
N GLY A 479 -11.91 -23.38 -5.62
CA GLY A 479 -13.02 -23.86 -6.46
C GLY A 479 -13.22 -23.12 -7.78
N VAL A 480 -12.27 -22.31 -8.22
CA VAL A 480 -12.33 -21.66 -9.55
C VAL A 480 -12.10 -22.67 -10.65
N THR A 481 -12.99 -22.69 -11.64
CA THR A 481 -12.95 -23.57 -12.82
C THR A 481 -13.27 -22.77 -14.09
N PRO A 482 -13.00 -23.30 -15.30
CA PRO A 482 -13.38 -22.62 -16.53
C PRO A 482 -14.87 -22.27 -16.62
N GLU A 483 -15.73 -23.11 -16.02
CA GLU A 483 -17.19 -22.96 -16.08
C GLU A 483 -17.73 -21.85 -15.19
N ASN A 484 -17.03 -21.53 -14.07
CA ASN A 484 -17.50 -20.53 -13.10
C ASN A 484 -16.67 -19.23 -13.11
N ALA A 485 -15.49 -19.22 -13.74
CA ALA A 485 -14.56 -18.08 -13.68
C ALA A 485 -15.19 -16.77 -14.17
N ALA A 486 -15.87 -16.78 -15.32
CA ALA A 486 -16.55 -15.59 -15.86
C ALA A 486 -17.61 -15.03 -14.89
N LEU A 487 -18.38 -15.91 -14.25
CA LEU A 487 -19.40 -15.52 -13.27
C LEU A 487 -18.75 -14.88 -12.03
N LEU A 488 -17.68 -15.49 -11.49
CA LEU A 488 -16.94 -14.97 -10.32
C LEU A 488 -16.30 -13.60 -10.62
N VAL A 489 -15.70 -13.45 -11.81
CA VAL A 489 -15.12 -12.18 -12.27
C VAL A 489 -16.20 -11.11 -12.38
N LYS A 490 -17.31 -11.40 -13.03
CA LYS A 490 -18.43 -10.46 -13.20
C LYS A 490 -19.06 -10.05 -11.86
N LYS A 491 -19.20 -11.00 -10.93
CA LYS A 491 -19.89 -10.78 -9.66
C LYS A 491 -19.04 -10.03 -8.66
N PHE A 492 -17.78 -10.43 -8.50
CA PHE A 492 -16.91 -9.94 -7.40
C PHE A 492 -15.83 -8.98 -7.87
N ASN A 493 -15.62 -8.83 -9.19
CA ASN A 493 -14.56 -8.02 -9.78
C ASN A 493 -13.19 -8.19 -9.06
N PRO A 494 -12.67 -9.43 -8.95
CA PRO A 494 -11.41 -9.69 -8.28
C PRO A 494 -10.25 -9.02 -9.02
N GLU A 495 -9.26 -8.56 -8.25
CA GLU A 495 -8.00 -8.07 -8.82
C GLU A 495 -7.14 -9.22 -9.37
N LEU A 496 -7.24 -10.40 -8.72
CA LEU A 496 -6.56 -11.64 -9.12
C LEU A 496 -7.47 -12.86 -8.87
N ILE A 497 -7.45 -13.81 -9.81
CA ILE A 497 -7.97 -15.17 -9.59
C ILE A 497 -6.84 -16.18 -9.61
N ASP A 498 -6.88 -17.16 -8.68
CA ASP A 498 -5.92 -18.26 -8.58
C ASP A 498 -6.62 -19.59 -8.84
N VAL A 499 -6.13 -20.32 -9.84
CA VAL A 499 -6.76 -21.57 -10.29
C VAL A 499 -5.76 -22.72 -10.21
N CYS A 500 -6.13 -23.76 -9.50
CA CYS A 500 -5.28 -24.94 -9.31
C CYS A 500 -5.95 -26.22 -9.81
N SER A 501 -6.70 -26.92 -8.95
CA SER A 501 -7.30 -28.23 -9.25
C SER A 501 -8.36 -28.21 -10.33
N GLY A 502 -9.07 -27.10 -10.52
CA GLY A 502 -10.07 -26.94 -11.57
C GLY A 502 -9.52 -27.09 -12.99
N LEU A 503 -8.20 -27.02 -13.16
CA LEU A 503 -7.50 -27.14 -14.44
C LEU A 503 -6.70 -28.44 -14.59
N GLU A 504 -6.89 -29.41 -13.72
CA GLU A 504 -6.09 -30.63 -13.74
C GLU A 504 -6.82 -31.80 -14.41
N SER A 505 -6.08 -32.64 -15.12
CA SER A 505 -6.47 -33.98 -15.52
C SER A 505 -6.21 -35.00 -14.41
N GLU A 506 -5.11 -34.82 -13.69
CA GLU A 506 -4.72 -35.53 -12.48
C GLU A 506 -3.87 -34.60 -11.58
N PRO A 507 -3.78 -34.83 -10.27
CA PRO A 507 -3.06 -33.93 -9.37
C PRO A 507 -1.63 -33.64 -9.83
N GLY A 508 -1.34 -32.35 -10.11
CA GLY A 508 -0.04 -31.88 -10.57
C GLY A 508 0.16 -31.86 -12.08
N LYS A 509 -0.82 -32.29 -12.88
CA LYS A 509 -0.78 -32.25 -14.34
C LYS A 509 -1.96 -31.46 -14.90
N LYS A 510 -1.67 -30.42 -15.65
CA LYS A 510 -2.71 -29.55 -16.21
C LYS A 510 -3.34 -30.17 -17.46
N ASP A 511 -4.65 -29.99 -17.59
CA ASP A 511 -5.40 -30.23 -18.81
C ASP A 511 -5.35 -28.98 -19.68
N HIS A 512 -4.66 -29.06 -20.82
CA HIS A 512 -4.45 -27.92 -21.69
C HIS A 512 -5.76 -27.39 -22.32
N ALA A 513 -6.78 -28.25 -22.51
CA ALA A 513 -8.08 -27.80 -22.99
C ALA A 513 -8.82 -26.98 -21.93
N LYS A 514 -8.73 -27.38 -20.65
CA LYS A 514 -9.27 -26.61 -19.53
C LYS A 514 -8.52 -25.30 -19.33
N LEU A 515 -7.17 -25.28 -19.51
CA LEU A 515 -6.41 -24.04 -19.50
C LEU A 515 -6.92 -23.07 -20.57
N GLU A 516 -7.08 -23.52 -21.82
CA GLU A 516 -7.59 -22.69 -22.91
C GLU A 516 -9.00 -22.19 -22.63
N ALA A 517 -9.90 -23.06 -22.16
CA ALA A 517 -11.27 -22.70 -21.79
C ALA A 517 -11.34 -21.64 -20.70
N LEU A 518 -10.45 -21.72 -19.66
CA LEU A 518 -10.38 -20.71 -18.62
C LEU A 518 -10.06 -19.33 -19.20
N PHE A 519 -8.99 -19.23 -19.99
CA PHE A 519 -8.60 -17.94 -20.57
C PHE A 519 -9.62 -17.39 -21.55
N GLN A 520 -10.31 -18.24 -22.32
CA GLN A 520 -11.43 -17.83 -23.16
C GLN A 520 -12.59 -17.28 -22.35
N SER A 521 -12.99 -17.96 -21.25
CA SER A 521 -14.11 -17.53 -20.41
C SER A 521 -13.91 -16.18 -19.72
N ILE A 522 -12.65 -15.80 -19.44
CA ILE A 522 -12.31 -14.52 -18.80
C ILE A 522 -12.18 -13.40 -19.85
N LEU A 523 -11.99 -13.74 -21.12
CA LEU A 523 -11.86 -12.77 -22.21
C LEU A 523 -13.21 -12.24 -22.70
N GLU A 524 -14.27 -13.04 -22.54
CA GLU A 524 -15.67 -12.69 -22.83
C GLU A 524 -16.27 -11.80 -21.73
#